data_cc77d35088976d609490cf2e95e1ffe1
#
_entry.id   cc77d35088976d609490cf2e95e1ffe1
#
_cell.length_a   1.000
_cell.length_b   1.000
_cell.length_c   1.000
_cell.angle_alpha   90.00
_cell.angle_beta   90.00
_cell.angle_gamma   90.00
#
_symmetry.space_group_name_H-M   'P 1'
#
loop_
_entity.id
_entity.type
_entity.pdbx_description
1 polymer ?
#
loop_
_entity_poly.entity_id
_entity_poly.type
_entity_poly.pdbx_seq_one_letter_code
_entity_poly.pdbx_strand_id
1 'polypeptide(L)'
;MLTKIDNTIKYGKQHGGFGIQILYPGLIQPELDDTGFSTIGRIDHARITPGTLIPMHPHRDDEIITYLRSGTVKHLDSEKHTDNISNRRLMVMNAGANFYHEEKVLEEGGVLEGLQIFIRPETAGLVPQVQFYQLPEIYSDNHWRKIAGKGDDYPLQIRSSTWLMDLRLEKNQEITLPEAPSENAVFLFYVFAGKINVNETMALVTGESVLVEMENPTFRATETTDIVLFITQKNAVHFDGGMYSGNLH
;
A
#
# COMPACT_ATOMS: atom_id res chain seq x y z
N MET A 1 1.03 -1.86 -21.83
CA MET A 1 -0.39 -2.31 -21.65
C MET A 1 -0.96 -1.65 -20.41
N LEU A 2 -2.19 -1.12 -20.52
CA LEU A 2 -2.90 -0.50 -19.39
C LEU A 2 -4.11 -1.39 -19.03
N THR A 3 -4.17 -1.87 -17.79
CA THR A 3 -5.29 -2.68 -17.31
C THR A 3 -5.94 -1.97 -16.13
N LYS A 4 -7.17 -1.45 -16.35
CA LYS A 4 -7.94 -0.81 -15.27
C LYS A 4 -8.41 -1.85 -14.26
N ILE A 5 -8.33 -1.49 -12.99
CA ILE A 5 -8.86 -2.24 -11.86
C ILE A 5 -9.89 -1.35 -11.18
N ASP A 6 -11.14 -1.65 -11.39
CA ASP A 6 -12.25 -0.87 -10.80
C ASP A 6 -12.67 -1.41 -9.42
N ASN A 7 -13.54 -0.66 -8.76
CA ASN A 7 -13.97 -1.01 -7.41
C ASN A 7 -14.85 -2.28 -7.33
N THR A 8 -15.32 -2.84 -8.46
CA THR A 8 -16.21 -4.01 -8.46
C THR A 8 -15.51 -5.31 -8.07
N ILE A 9 -14.18 -5.37 -8.23
CA ILE A 9 -13.41 -6.56 -7.85
C ILE A 9 -12.93 -6.53 -6.39
N LYS A 10 -13.23 -5.47 -5.65
CA LYS A 10 -12.85 -5.35 -4.24
C LYS A 10 -13.81 -6.07 -3.31
N TYR A 11 -13.24 -6.62 -2.25
CA TYR A 11 -14.00 -7.26 -1.17
C TYR A 11 -14.17 -6.28 -0.01
N GLY A 12 -15.40 -5.85 0.26
CA GLY A 12 -15.72 -5.03 1.42
C GLY A 12 -15.94 -5.87 2.68
N LYS A 13 -15.38 -5.42 3.81
CA LYS A 13 -15.68 -5.92 5.15
C LYS A 13 -16.04 -4.76 6.06
N GLN A 14 -17.18 -4.85 6.75
CA GLN A 14 -17.64 -3.86 7.71
C GLN A 14 -18.07 -4.56 8.99
N HIS A 15 -17.50 -4.16 10.12
CA HIS A 15 -17.91 -4.64 11.43
C HIS A 15 -17.78 -3.49 12.45
N GLY A 16 -18.94 -3.01 12.95
CA GLY A 16 -18.96 -1.84 13.84
C GLY A 16 -18.27 -0.62 13.23
N GLY A 17 -17.30 -0.08 13.95
CA GLY A 17 -16.47 1.04 13.51
C GLY A 17 -15.30 0.68 12.57
N PHE A 18 -15.09 -0.60 12.27
CA PHE A 18 -14.02 -1.09 11.41
C PHE A 18 -14.54 -1.37 10.01
N GLY A 19 -14.06 -0.65 9.01
CA GLY A 19 -14.39 -0.85 7.62
C GLY A 19 -13.15 -0.94 6.75
N ILE A 20 -13.09 -1.93 5.86
CA ILE A 20 -12.01 -2.08 4.88
C ILE A 20 -12.57 -2.49 3.51
N GLN A 21 -11.89 -2.04 2.46
CA GLN A 21 -12.04 -2.54 1.11
C GLN A 21 -10.72 -3.18 0.68
N ILE A 22 -10.78 -4.46 0.33
CA ILE A 22 -9.61 -5.29 0.05
C ILE A 22 -9.45 -5.41 -1.45
N LEU A 23 -8.28 -5.03 -1.95
CA LEU A 23 -7.83 -5.29 -3.31
C LEU A 23 -6.82 -6.44 -3.30
N TYR A 24 -7.13 -7.48 -4.06
CA TYR A 24 -6.21 -8.55 -4.43
C TYR A 24 -5.79 -8.32 -5.89
N PRO A 25 -4.60 -7.76 -6.15
CA PRO A 25 -4.26 -7.27 -7.49
C PRO A 25 -4.12 -8.36 -8.54
N GLY A 26 -3.86 -9.62 -8.15
CA GLY A 26 -3.75 -10.75 -9.08
C GLY A 26 -5.09 -11.21 -9.68
N LEU A 27 -6.22 -10.84 -9.05
CA LEU A 27 -7.56 -11.22 -9.58
C LEU A 27 -7.87 -10.63 -10.97
N ILE A 28 -7.07 -9.70 -11.47
CA ILE A 28 -7.18 -9.20 -12.85
C ILE A 28 -6.58 -10.16 -13.89
N GLN A 29 -5.84 -11.16 -13.45
CA GLN A 29 -5.20 -12.20 -14.26
C GLN A 29 -5.55 -13.58 -13.70
N PRO A 30 -6.85 -13.97 -13.72
CA PRO A 30 -7.31 -15.18 -13.06
C PRO A 30 -6.68 -16.47 -13.59
N GLU A 31 -6.13 -16.43 -14.80
CA GLU A 31 -5.39 -17.54 -15.40
C GLU A 31 -4.07 -17.88 -14.67
N LEU A 32 -3.56 -16.97 -13.83
CA LEU A 32 -2.32 -17.22 -13.07
C LEU A 32 -2.58 -17.92 -11.73
N ASP A 33 -3.85 -18.09 -11.35
CA ASP A 33 -4.26 -18.74 -10.08
C ASP A 33 -3.54 -18.16 -8.85
N ASP A 34 -3.35 -16.84 -8.86
CA ASP A 34 -2.70 -16.09 -7.80
C ASP A 34 -3.53 -14.83 -7.47
N THR A 35 -3.90 -14.67 -6.21
CA THR A 35 -4.65 -13.50 -5.74
C THR A 35 -3.77 -12.26 -5.60
N GLY A 36 -2.47 -12.41 -5.39
CA GLY A 36 -1.49 -11.33 -5.44
C GLY A 36 -0.94 -11.10 -6.84
N PHE A 37 -0.24 -10.00 -7.04
CA PHE A 37 0.48 -9.69 -8.27
C PHE A 37 1.98 -9.56 -7.95
N SER A 38 2.77 -10.56 -8.33
CA SER A 38 4.20 -10.64 -7.98
C SER A 38 4.39 -10.48 -6.46
N THR A 39 5.13 -9.48 -6.01
CA THR A 39 5.37 -9.23 -4.58
C THR A 39 4.22 -8.53 -3.85
N ILE A 40 3.25 -7.98 -4.56
CA ILE A 40 2.10 -7.28 -3.96
C ILE A 40 1.00 -8.29 -3.67
N GLY A 41 0.86 -8.70 -2.41
CA GLY A 41 -0.13 -9.71 -2.02
C GLY A 41 -1.53 -9.13 -1.87
N ARG A 42 -1.67 -8.02 -1.10
CA ARG A 42 -2.98 -7.46 -0.74
C ARG A 42 -2.86 -5.99 -0.36
N ILE A 43 -3.89 -5.21 -0.67
CA ILE A 43 -4.01 -3.79 -0.29
C ILE A 43 -5.38 -3.60 0.36
N ASP A 44 -5.39 -3.18 1.63
CA ASP A 44 -6.61 -2.85 2.38
C ASP A 44 -6.76 -1.34 2.47
N HIS A 45 -7.79 -0.79 1.86
CA HIS A 45 -8.17 0.60 2.07
C HIS A 45 -9.12 0.65 3.28
N ALA A 46 -8.59 1.13 4.39
CA ALA A 46 -9.26 1.13 5.69
C ALA A 46 -9.91 2.48 5.99
N ARG A 47 -11.11 2.42 6.58
CA ARG A 47 -11.79 3.54 7.22
C ARG A 47 -12.31 3.09 8.58
N ILE A 48 -11.71 3.61 9.65
CA ILE A 48 -11.94 3.09 11.01
C ILE A 48 -12.31 4.26 11.93
N THR A 49 -13.37 4.08 12.73
CA THR A 49 -13.81 5.11 13.69
C THR A 49 -12.86 5.21 14.89
N PRO A 50 -12.72 6.41 15.47
CA PRO A 50 -11.96 6.61 16.70
C PRO A 50 -12.40 5.67 17.83
N GLY A 51 -11.48 5.34 18.72
CA GLY A 51 -11.73 4.42 19.84
C GLY A 51 -11.71 2.94 19.48
N THR A 52 -11.74 2.58 18.18
CA THR A 52 -11.68 1.18 17.75
C THR A 52 -10.35 0.55 18.14
N LEU A 53 -10.43 -0.61 18.78
CA LEU A 53 -9.30 -1.46 19.11
C LEU A 53 -9.27 -2.67 18.17
N ILE A 54 -8.15 -2.88 17.51
CA ILE A 54 -7.80 -4.11 16.82
C ILE A 54 -6.90 -4.87 17.81
N PRO A 55 -7.43 -5.90 18.50
CA PRO A 55 -6.71 -6.54 19.59
C PRO A 55 -5.49 -7.29 19.07
N MET A 56 -4.58 -7.65 19.98
CA MET A 56 -3.35 -8.37 19.69
C MET A 56 -3.61 -9.56 18.77
N HIS A 57 -2.99 -9.57 17.60
CA HIS A 57 -3.15 -10.59 16.57
C HIS A 57 -1.81 -10.92 15.89
N PRO A 58 -1.68 -12.14 15.35
CA PRO A 58 -0.44 -12.60 14.73
C PRO A 58 -0.28 -12.13 13.28
N HIS A 59 0.99 -12.00 12.87
CA HIS A 59 1.44 -11.95 11.49
C HIS A 59 2.62 -12.89 11.29
N ARG A 60 2.73 -13.46 10.11
CA ARG A 60 3.83 -14.34 9.74
C ARG A 60 4.12 -14.20 8.25
N ASP A 61 5.40 -13.97 7.94
CA ASP A 61 5.91 -13.91 6.58
C ASP A 61 5.18 -12.86 5.71
N ASP A 62 4.79 -11.76 6.33
CA ASP A 62 4.25 -10.57 5.67
C ASP A 62 5.21 -9.40 5.86
N GLU A 63 5.34 -8.52 4.89
CA GLU A 63 5.90 -7.19 5.05
C GLU A 63 4.75 -6.19 4.96
N ILE A 64 4.50 -5.46 6.05
CA ILE A 64 3.27 -4.70 6.22
C ILE A 64 3.60 -3.21 6.31
N ILE A 65 3.00 -2.42 5.43
CA ILE A 65 3.14 -0.97 5.43
C ILE A 65 1.85 -0.37 5.93
N THR A 66 1.92 0.43 7.00
CA THR A 66 0.80 1.27 7.45
C THR A 66 1.00 2.69 6.94
N TYR A 67 0.13 3.11 6.00
CA TYR A 67 0.16 4.40 5.32
C TYR A 67 -1.15 5.14 5.54
N LEU A 68 -1.14 6.21 6.33
CA LEU A 68 -2.34 6.94 6.70
C LEU A 68 -2.42 8.31 6.02
N ARG A 69 -3.64 8.72 5.67
CA ARG A 69 -3.98 10.09 5.22
C ARG A 69 -4.72 10.87 6.29
N SER A 70 -5.44 10.20 7.18
CA SER A 70 -6.06 10.82 8.36
C SER A 70 -6.11 9.86 9.53
N GLY A 71 -6.40 10.38 10.69
CA GLY A 71 -6.43 9.60 11.92
C GLY A 71 -5.03 9.36 12.52
N THR A 72 -5.03 8.75 13.69
CA THR A 72 -3.83 8.31 14.39
C THR A 72 -4.09 6.97 15.01
N VAL A 73 -3.19 6.02 14.81
CA VAL A 73 -3.26 4.70 15.43
C VAL A 73 -2.06 4.51 16.35
N LYS A 74 -2.33 4.09 17.60
CA LYS A 74 -1.30 3.64 18.52
C LYS A 74 -0.99 2.18 18.23
N HIS A 75 0.26 1.92 17.87
CA HIS A 75 0.82 0.58 17.66
C HIS A 75 1.51 0.08 18.94
N LEU A 76 1.34 -1.20 19.23
CA LEU A 76 2.07 -1.94 20.28
C LEU A 76 2.35 -3.35 19.76
N ASP A 77 3.58 -3.84 19.91
CA ASP A 77 3.97 -5.14 19.38
C ASP A 77 4.74 -6.06 20.34
N SER A 78 4.94 -7.31 19.92
CA SER A 78 5.64 -8.36 20.66
C SER A 78 7.12 -8.08 20.88
N GLU A 79 7.73 -7.22 20.05
CA GLU A 79 9.12 -6.77 20.16
C GLU A 79 9.26 -5.55 21.12
N LYS A 80 8.13 -5.14 21.75
CA LYS A 80 8.02 -4.02 22.70
C LYS A 80 8.17 -2.63 22.07
N HIS A 81 7.97 -2.50 20.75
CA HIS A 81 7.84 -1.18 20.15
C HIS A 81 6.44 -0.63 20.44
N THR A 82 6.39 0.66 20.68
CA THR A 82 5.14 1.42 20.75
C THR A 82 5.37 2.77 20.10
N ASP A 83 4.49 3.13 19.17
CA ASP A 83 4.55 4.42 18.47
C ASP A 83 3.14 4.84 18.00
N ASN A 84 2.96 6.11 17.72
CA ASN A 84 1.74 6.64 17.13
C ASN A 84 1.96 6.86 15.64
N ILE A 85 1.30 6.03 14.83
CA ILE A 85 1.32 6.12 13.37
C ILE A 85 0.28 7.14 12.92
N SER A 86 0.64 8.01 11.99
CA SER A 86 -0.21 9.10 11.49
C SER A 86 0.10 9.41 10.02
N ASN A 87 -0.54 10.43 9.48
CA ASN A 87 -0.25 10.91 8.12
C ASN A 87 1.18 11.48 7.92
N ARG A 88 1.96 11.61 9.00
CA ARG A 88 3.38 12.00 8.95
C ARG A 88 4.30 10.96 9.56
N ARG A 89 3.77 9.96 10.26
CA ARG A 89 4.56 8.91 10.90
C ARG A 89 4.22 7.58 10.27
N LEU A 90 5.11 7.08 9.43
CA LEU A 90 4.96 5.82 8.72
C LEU A 90 5.53 4.66 9.51
N MET A 91 5.02 3.46 9.25
CA MET A 91 5.54 2.21 9.80
C MET A 91 5.66 1.15 8.69
N VAL A 92 6.78 0.43 8.71
CA VAL A 92 6.93 -0.87 8.06
C VAL A 92 7.18 -1.91 9.13
N MET A 93 6.37 -2.94 9.15
CA MET A 93 6.50 -4.11 9.98
C MET A 93 6.86 -5.31 9.10
N ASN A 94 8.11 -5.74 9.16
CA ASN A 94 8.58 -6.95 8.50
C ASN A 94 8.35 -8.10 9.48
N ALA A 95 7.20 -8.77 9.41
CA ALA A 95 6.73 -9.71 10.43
C ALA A 95 7.62 -10.96 10.59
N GLY A 96 8.28 -11.39 9.51
CA GLY A 96 9.18 -12.53 9.57
C GLY A 96 8.50 -13.81 10.09
N ALA A 97 9.23 -14.64 10.83
CA ALA A 97 8.78 -15.95 11.26
C ALA A 97 7.58 -15.92 12.23
N ASN A 98 7.46 -14.89 13.05
CA ASN A 98 6.38 -14.74 14.01
C ASN A 98 6.38 -13.34 14.63
N PHE A 99 5.25 -12.66 14.57
CA PHE A 99 5.08 -11.30 15.07
C PHE A 99 3.64 -11.10 15.54
N TYR A 100 3.46 -10.36 16.62
CA TYR A 100 2.13 -9.98 17.13
C TYR A 100 2.07 -8.48 17.33
N HIS A 101 0.93 -7.88 16.99
CA HIS A 101 0.68 -6.48 17.30
C HIS A 101 -0.78 -6.19 17.64
N GLU A 102 -0.98 -5.05 18.25
CA GLU A 102 -2.25 -4.43 18.58
C GLU A 102 -2.28 -3.01 18.02
N GLU A 103 -3.42 -2.59 17.53
CA GLU A 103 -3.62 -1.24 17.01
C GLU A 103 -4.87 -0.60 17.62
N LYS A 104 -4.71 0.61 18.18
CA LYS A 104 -5.84 1.39 18.73
C LYS A 104 -5.95 2.72 17.99
N VAL A 105 -7.09 2.96 17.34
CA VAL A 105 -7.38 4.26 16.73
C VAL A 105 -7.67 5.27 17.83
N LEU A 106 -6.87 6.33 17.89
CA LEU A 106 -6.97 7.34 18.95
C LEU A 106 -8.12 8.32 18.70
N GLU A 107 -8.82 8.70 19.77
CA GLU A 107 -9.96 9.63 19.69
C GLU A 107 -9.55 11.01 19.14
N GLU A 108 -8.42 11.54 19.60
CA GLU A 108 -7.89 12.83 19.20
C GLU A 108 -7.43 12.91 17.74
N GLY A 109 -7.16 11.76 17.11
CA GLY A 109 -6.77 11.66 15.70
C GLY A 109 -7.95 11.75 14.73
N GLY A 110 -9.17 11.57 15.22
CA GLY A 110 -10.36 11.48 14.37
C GLY A 110 -10.45 10.16 13.59
N VAL A 111 -11.29 10.14 12.55
CA VAL A 111 -11.47 8.96 11.70
C VAL A 111 -10.17 8.60 10.99
N LEU A 112 -9.72 7.35 11.17
CA LEU A 112 -8.59 6.82 10.43
C LEU A 112 -9.01 6.49 9.00
N GLU A 113 -8.23 6.97 8.05
CA GLU A 113 -8.31 6.58 6.65
C GLU A 113 -6.90 6.37 6.09
N GLY A 114 -6.67 5.18 5.52
CA GLY A 114 -5.33 4.79 5.09
C GLY A 114 -5.30 3.46 4.38
N LEU A 115 -4.09 3.06 3.99
CA LEU A 115 -3.82 1.74 3.42
C LEU A 115 -3.03 0.89 4.42
N GLN A 116 -3.46 -0.35 4.59
CA GLN A 116 -2.61 -1.41 5.11
C GLN A 116 -2.23 -2.31 3.95
N ILE A 117 -0.94 -2.40 3.68
CA ILE A 117 -0.39 -2.99 2.47
C ILE A 117 0.43 -4.20 2.87
N PHE A 118 0.10 -5.36 2.30
CA PHE A 118 0.76 -6.63 2.58
C PHE A 118 1.61 -7.03 1.38
N ILE A 119 2.92 -7.02 1.58
CA ILE A 119 3.94 -7.36 0.59
C ILE A 119 4.51 -8.74 0.92
N ARG A 120 4.74 -9.53 -0.10
CA ARG A 120 5.39 -10.83 -0.02
C ARG A 120 6.90 -10.66 0.16
N PRO A 121 7.53 -11.23 1.18
CA PRO A 121 8.99 -11.21 1.32
C PRO A 121 9.65 -12.11 0.26
N GLU A 122 10.96 -11.98 0.04
CA GLU A 122 11.69 -12.87 -0.86
C GLU A 122 11.73 -14.31 -0.38
N THR A 123 11.69 -14.53 0.94
CA THR A 123 11.74 -15.86 1.57
C THR A 123 11.01 -15.86 2.91
N ALA A 124 10.57 -17.04 3.33
CA ALA A 124 9.96 -17.24 4.64
C ALA A 124 10.96 -17.19 5.79
N GLY A 125 10.45 -17.03 7.01
CA GLY A 125 11.21 -17.21 8.25
C GLY A 125 12.26 -16.13 8.54
N LEU A 126 12.16 -14.96 7.92
CA LEU A 126 13.07 -13.84 8.18
C LEU A 126 12.96 -13.34 9.62
N VAL A 127 14.01 -12.67 10.10
CA VAL A 127 13.99 -12.03 11.42
C VAL A 127 12.98 -10.89 11.43
N PRO A 128 12.08 -10.82 12.43
CA PRO A 128 11.16 -9.70 12.60
C PRO A 128 11.90 -8.35 12.73
N GLN A 129 11.30 -7.32 12.18
CA GLN A 129 11.81 -5.94 12.26
C GLN A 129 10.65 -4.96 12.20
N VAL A 130 10.72 -3.88 12.96
CA VAL A 130 9.79 -2.74 12.86
C VAL A 130 10.59 -1.49 12.56
N GLN A 131 10.11 -0.71 11.61
CA GLN A 131 10.76 0.51 11.15
C GLN A 131 9.75 1.65 11.19
N PHE A 132 10.21 2.81 11.64
CA PHE A 132 9.40 4.04 11.67
C PHE A 132 10.11 5.14 10.92
N TYR A 133 9.34 5.95 10.18
CA TYR A 133 9.88 7.12 9.49
C TYR A 133 8.98 8.33 9.63
N GLN A 134 9.58 9.47 9.96
CA GLN A 134 8.88 10.75 10.06
C GLN A 134 8.97 11.49 8.73
N LEU A 135 7.83 11.63 8.04
CA LEU A 135 7.75 12.44 6.83
C LEU A 135 7.99 13.91 7.15
N PRO A 136 8.79 14.62 6.36
CA PRO A 136 8.98 16.07 6.51
C PRO A 136 7.69 16.84 6.28
N GLU A 137 6.89 16.42 5.29
CA GLU A 137 5.60 16.99 4.93
C GLU A 137 4.52 15.93 4.78
N ILE A 138 3.25 16.30 5.02
CA ILE A 138 2.11 15.38 4.88
C ILE A 138 1.96 14.95 3.41
N TYR A 139 2.07 15.91 2.50
CA TYR A 139 1.89 15.67 1.06
C TYR A 139 3.17 15.93 0.29
N SER A 140 3.29 15.30 -0.85
CA SER A 140 4.32 15.55 -1.86
C SER A 140 3.61 16.14 -3.08
N ASP A 141 3.53 17.47 -3.14
CA ASP A 141 2.72 18.16 -4.15
C ASP A 141 3.43 18.13 -5.50
N ASN A 142 2.77 17.54 -6.50
CA ASN A 142 3.18 17.46 -7.92
C ASN A 142 4.54 16.78 -8.18
N HIS A 143 5.05 15.98 -7.23
CA HIS A 143 6.27 15.18 -7.45
C HIS A 143 6.25 13.86 -6.67
N TRP A 144 6.86 12.83 -7.25
CA TRP A 144 6.96 11.52 -6.61
C TRP A 144 7.87 11.55 -5.39
N ARG A 145 7.38 11.01 -4.26
CA ARG A 145 8.14 10.84 -3.02
C ARG A 145 8.31 9.35 -2.70
N LYS A 146 9.55 8.93 -2.44
CA LYS A 146 9.87 7.58 -1.99
C LYS A 146 9.37 7.35 -0.57
N ILE A 147 8.67 6.25 -0.35
CA ILE A 147 8.07 5.86 0.94
C ILE A 147 8.74 4.64 1.53
N ALA A 148 8.72 3.52 0.82
CA ALA A 148 9.32 2.26 1.24
C ALA A 148 9.79 1.48 0.02
N GLY A 149 10.85 0.71 0.14
CA GLY A 149 11.30 -0.09 -1.00
C GLY A 149 12.61 -0.82 -0.75
N LYS A 150 13.02 -1.59 -1.73
CA LYS A 150 14.35 -2.23 -1.76
C LYS A 150 15.40 -1.23 -2.18
N GLY A 151 16.42 -1.03 -1.38
CA GLY A 151 17.55 -0.14 -1.67
C GLY A 151 17.69 1.04 -0.69
N ASP A 152 18.92 1.51 -0.51
CA ASP A 152 19.32 2.47 0.53
C ASP A 152 18.76 3.89 0.32
N ASP A 153 18.20 4.18 -0.84
CA ASP A 153 17.58 5.45 -1.18
C ASP A 153 16.09 5.56 -0.78
N TYR A 154 15.52 4.49 -0.19
CA TYR A 154 14.21 4.49 0.40
C TYR A 154 14.28 4.59 1.94
N PRO A 155 13.45 5.44 2.57
CA PRO A 155 13.53 5.66 4.03
C PRO A 155 13.10 4.45 4.86
N LEU A 156 12.27 3.58 4.31
CA LEU A 156 11.80 2.34 4.93
C LEU A 156 12.15 1.16 4.00
N GLN A 157 12.68 0.09 4.57
CA GLN A 157 13.21 -1.04 3.82
C GLN A 157 12.19 -2.16 3.64
N ILE A 158 12.02 -2.60 2.39
CA ILE A 158 11.26 -3.79 1.99
C ILE A 158 12.25 -4.86 1.53
N ARG A 159 12.05 -6.10 1.99
CA ARG A 159 12.97 -7.24 1.73
C ARG A 159 12.56 -8.07 0.51
N SER A 160 11.91 -7.43 -0.46
CA SER A 160 11.56 -8.00 -1.76
C SER A 160 11.64 -6.92 -2.85
N SER A 161 11.53 -7.29 -4.11
CA SER A 161 11.61 -6.34 -5.25
C SER A 161 10.31 -5.54 -5.37
N THR A 162 10.07 -4.72 -4.34
CA THR A 162 8.91 -3.85 -4.20
C THR A 162 9.34 -2.44 -3.83
N TRP A 163 8.66 -1.45 -4.39
CA TRP A 163 8.86 -0.02 -4.10
C TRP A 163 7.52 0.68 -4.02
N LEU A 164 7.38 1.57 -3.06
CA LEU A 164 6.20 2.37 -2.80
C LEU A 164 6.57 3.84 -2.90
N MET A 165 5.80 4.60 -3.67
CA MET A 165 5.90 6.05 -3.77
C MET A 165 4.53 6.67 -3.59
N ASP A 166 4.49 7.94 -3.22
CA ASP A 166 3.25 8.71 -3.17
C ASP A 166 3.39 10.08 -3.84
N LEU A 167 2.25 10.68 -4.08
CA LEU A 167 2.18 12.03 -4.60
C LEU A 167 0.77 12.58 -4.41
N ARG A 168 0.66 13.89 -4.17
CA ARG A 168 -0.57 14.67 -4.35
C ARG A 168 -0.46 15.45 -5.64
N LEU A 169 -1.33 15.15 -6.60
CA LEU A 169 -1.40 15.88 -7.87
C LEU A 169 -2.49 16.94 -7.80
N GLU A 170 -2.11 18.19 -7.89
CA GLU A 170 -3.07 19.31 -7.89
C GLU A 170 -3.95 19.28 -9.14
N LYS A 171 -5.14 19.84 -9.03
CA LYS A 171 -6.09 19.93 -10.14
C LYS A 171 -5.42 20.54 -11.39
N ASN A 172 -5.65 19.93 -12.54
CA ASN A 172 -5.12 20.27 -13.87
C ASN A 172 -3.62 20.04 -14.05
N GLN A 173 -2.90 19.57 -13.05
CA GLN A 173 -1.51 19.13 -13.21
C GLN A 173 -1.44 17.75 -13.86
N GLU A 174 -0.29 17.48 -14.47
CA GLU A 174 0.02 16.22 -15.14
C GLU A 174 1.32 15.63 -14.59
N ILE A 175 1.38 14.31 -14.58
CA ILE A 175 2.56 13.56 -14.17
C ILE A 175 2.70 12.31 -15.05
N THR A 176 3.92 11.84 -15.22
CA THR A 176 4.24 10.51 -15.77
C THR A 176 4.76 9.60 -14.67
N LEU A 177 4.93 8.32 -14.95
CA LEU A 177 5.55 7.40 -14.01
C LEU A 177 6.99 7.83 -13.71
N PRO A 178 7.50 7.54 -12.51
CA PRO A 178 8.91 7.74 -12.19
C PRO A 178 9.78 6.76 -12.98
N GLU A 179 11.08 7.01 -12.99
CA GLU A 179 12.05 6.05 -13.53
C GLU A 179 11.88 4.68 -12.85
N ALA A 180 11.90 3.63 -13.66
CA ALA A 180 11.76 2.27 -13.16
C ALA A 180 12.98 1.87 -12.30
N PRO A 181 12.78 1.37 -11.07
CA PRO A 181 13.89 0.99 -10.20
C PRO A 181 14.61 -0.30 -10.65
N SER A 182 14.02 -1.04 -11.58
CA SER A 182 14.60 -2.28 -12.13
C SER A 182 14.07 -2.56 -13.53
N GLU A 183 14.77 -3.44 -14.25
CA GLU A 183 14.25 -4.02 -15.50
C GLU A 183 12.96 -4.81 -15.24
N ASN A 184 12.04 -4.79 -16.20
CA ASN A 184 10.72 -5.43 -16.11
C ASN A 184 9.87 -4.96 -14.92
N ALA A 185 10.05 -3.72 -14.47
CA ALA A 185 9.18 -3.12 -13.48
C ALA A 185 7.74 -2.99 -14.00
N VAL A 186 6.80 -3.29 -13.13
CA VAL A 186 5.36 -3.11 -13.35
C VAL A 186 4.85 -2.15 -12.29
N PHE A 187 3.98 -1.24 -12.72
CA PHE A 187 3.46 -0.18 -11.86
C PHE A 187 1.97 -0.39 -11.61
N LEU A 188 1.57 -0.43 -10.36
CA LEU A 188 0.17 -0.36 -9.95
C LEU A 188 -0.10 1.05 -9.40
N PHE A 189 -0.73 1.87 -10.21
CA PHE A 189 -1.09 3.24 -9.87
C PHE A 189 -2.47 3.23 -9.20
N TYR A 190 -2.54 3.60 -7.93
CA TYR A 190 -3.74 3.56 -7.09
C TYR A 190 -4.20 4.99 -6.76
N VAL A 191 -5.45 5.31 -7.07
CA VAL A 191 -6.08 6.57 -6.66
C VAL A 191 -6.61 6.43 -5.24
N PHE A 192 -5.87 6.98 -4.28
CA PHE A 192 -6.27 6.97 -2.88
C PHE A 192 -7.51 7.85 -2.66
N ALA A 193 -7.50 9.07 -3.19
CA ALA A 193 -8.62 10.00 -3.15
C ALA A 193 -8.57 10.92 -4.38
N GLY A 194 -9.72 11.29 -4.92
CA GLY A 194 -9.82 12.19 -6.05
C GLY A 194 -10.14 11.50 -7.37
N LYS A 195 -9.81 12.18 -8.48
CA LYS A 195 -10.11 11.75 -9.85
C LYS A 195 -9.03 12.16 -10.84
N ILE A 196 -8.63 11.21 -11.68
CA ILE A 196 -7.57 11.38 -12.66
C ILE A 196 -7.93 10.77 -14.01
N ASN A 197 -7.44 11.34 -15.10
CA ASN A 197 -7.50 10.76 -16.42
C ASN A 197 -6.13 10.21 -16.83
N VAL A 198 -6.13 9.03 -17.45
CA VAL A 198 -4.96 8.36 -18.02
C VAL A 198 -5.04 8.48 -19.54
N ASN A 199 -4.04 9.09 -20.16
CA ASN A 199 -3.97 9.35 -21.62
C ASN A 199 -5.27 9.95 -22.18
N GLU A 200 -6.01 10.76 -21.40
CA GLU A 200 -7.31 11.36 -21.75
C GLU A 200 -8.43 10.36 -22.10
N THR A 201 -8.15 9.06 -22.09
CA THR A 201 -9.09 8.01 -22.53
C THR A 201 -9.68 7.17 -21.41
N MET A 202 -8.99 7.07 -20.27
CA MET A 202 -9.42 6.27 -19.12
C MET A 202 -9.53 7.15 -17.88
N ALA A 203 -10.70 7.18 -17.24
CA ALA A 203 -10.89 7.84 -15.95
C ALA A 203 -10.71 6.85 -14.80
N LEU A 204 -10.02 7.29 -13.75
CA LEU A 204 -9.92 6.60 -12.46
C LEU A 204 -10.45 7.52 -11.37
N VAL A 205 -11.16 6.93 -10.41
CA VAL A 205 -11.70 7.62 -9.22
C VAL A 205 -11.15 6.96 -7.94
N THR A 206 -11.43 7.57 -6.81
CA THR A 206 -11.07 7.03 -5.47
C THR A 206 -11.28 5.53 -5.38
N GLY A 207 -10.24 4.83 -4.99
CA GLY A 207 -10.21 3.38 -4.84
C GLY A 207 -9.90 2.60 -6.11
N GLU A 208 -10.00 3.20 -7.29
CA GLU A 208 -9.62 2.53 -8.54
C GLU A 208 -8.12 2.59 -8.80
N SER A 209 -7.64 1.69 -9.65
CA SER A 209 -6.24 1.61 -10.03
C SER A 209 -6.06 1.25 -11.50
N VAL A 210 -4.84 1.42 -11.99
CA VAL A 210 -4.40 0.91 -13.28
C VAL A 210 -3.06 0.21 -13.14
N LEU A 211 -3.00 -1.00 -13.66
CA LEU A 211 -1.75 -1.72 -13.85
C LEU A 211 -1.10 -1.26 -15.17
N VAL A 212 0.15 -0.86 -15.10
CA VAL A 212 0.92 -0.35 -16.24
C VAL A 212 2.13 -1.22 -16.49
N GLU A 213 2.19 -1.82 -17.67
CA GLU A 213 3.30 -2.65 -18.14
C GLU A 213 3.84 -2.09 -19.46
N MET A 214 5.16 -1.87 -19.53
CA MET A 214 5.87 -1.48 -20.78
C MET A 214 5.36 -0.20 -21.46
N GLU A 215 4.71 0.68 -20.73
CA GLU A 215 4.21 1.97 -21.20
C GLU A 215 4.53 3.08 -20.19
N ASN A 216 4.50 4.32 -20.64
CA ASN A 216 4.63 5.48 -19.76
C ASN A 216 3.48 6.46 -20.06
N PRO A 217 2.27 6.19 -19.53
CA PRO A 217 1.12 7.05 -19.75
C PRO A 217 1.26 8.39 -19.04
N THR A 218 0.52 9.39 -19.52
CA THR A 218 0.31 10.66 -18.82
C THR A 218 -0.92 10.56 -17.93
N PHE A 219 -0.78 11.02 -16.70
CA PHE A 219 -1.84 11.10 -15.71
C PHE A 219 -2.19 12.57 -15.46
N ARG A 220 -3.44 12.96 -15.69
CA ARG A 220 -3.92 14.33 -15.48
C ARG A 220 -5.01 14.38 -14.41
N ALA A 221 -4.78 15.15 -13.36
CA ALA A 221 -5.76 15.32 -12.29
C ALA A 221 -6.93 16.22 -12.73
N THR A 222 -8.17 15.76 -12.60
CA THR A 222 -9.37 16.58 -12.85
C THR A 222 -9.85 17.29 -11.59
N GLU A 223 -9.39 16.84 -10.43
CA GLU A 223 -9.47 17.48 -9.12
C GLU A 223 -8.19 17.13 -8.35
N THR A 224 -7.88 17.79 -7.25
CA THR A 224 -6.72 17.44 -6.43
C THR A 224 -6.82 15.97 -6.00
N THR A 225 -5.80 15.18 -6.34
CA THR A 225 -5.83 13.72 -6.26
C THR A 225 -4.63 13.20 -5.47
N ASP A 226 -4.89 12.39 -4.46
CA ASP A 226 -3.86 11.64 -3.72
C ASP A 226 -3.64 10.28 -4.37
N ILE A 227 -2.38 9.96 -4.64
CA ILE A 227 -1.95 8.79 -5.38
C ILE A 227 -0.95 8.00 -4.55
N VAL A 228 -1.07 6.67 -4.59
CA VAL A 228 -0.07 5.73 -4.11
C VAL A 228 0.35 4.85 -5.27
N LEU A 229 1.64 4.81 -5.53
CA LEU A 229 2.23 4.02 -6.60
C LEU A 229 2.96 2.83 -6.01
N PHE A 230 2.53 1.64 -6.38
CA PHE A 230 3.20 0.39 -6.08
C PHE A 230 4.00 -0.02 -7.30
N ILE A 231 5.25 -0.38 -7.11
CA ILE A 231 6.13 -0.86 -8.17
C ILE A 231 6.63 -2.23 -7.74
N THR A 232 6.57 -3.20 -8.64
CA THR A 232 7.15 -4.52 -8.44
C THR A 232 7.89 -4.95 -9.70
N GLN A 233 8.79 -5.89 -9.57
CA GLN A 233 9.42 -6.51 -10.72
C GLN A 233 8.58 -7.71 -11.17
N LYS A 234 8.23 -7.77 -12.46
CA LYS A 234 7.52 -8.93 -13.02
C LYS A 234 8.34 -10.19 -12.78
N ASN A 235 7.73 -11.24 -12.24
CA ASN A 235 8.40 -12.49 -11.88
C ASN A 235 9.48 -12.33 -10.78
N ALA A 236 9.35 -11.35 -9.89
CA ALA A 236 10.24 -11.25 -8.72
C ALA A 236 10.19 -12.52 -7.88
N VAL A 237 11.33 -12.90 -7.32
CA VAL A 237 11.37 -13.97 -6.32
C VAL A 237 10.58 -13.51 -5.09
N HIS A 238 9.64 -14.31 -4.64
CA HIS A 238 8.85 -14.05 -3.45
C HIS A 238 8.33 -15.34 -2.81
N PHE A 239 7.96 -15.25 -1.54
CA PHE A 239 7.28 -16.31 -0.80
C PHE A 239 5.77 -16.00 -0.75
N ASP A 240 4.95 -16.89 -1.28
CA ASP A 240 3.49 -16.74 -1.43
C ASP A 240 2.66 -17.37 -0.30
N GLY A 241 3.32 -17.88 0.75
CA GLY A 241 2.68 -18.48 1.93
C GLY A 241 2.55 -17.53 3.13
N GLY A 242 2.69 -16.22 2.94
CA GLY A 242 2.47 -15.21 3.98
C GLY A 242 1.04 -15.23 4.51
N MET A 243 0.85 -14.81 5.77
CA MET A 243 -0.45 -14.95 6.43
C MET A 243 -1.55 -14.10 5.80
N TYR A 244 -1.21 -12.90 5.33
CA TYR A 244 -2.13 -11.99 4.64
C TYR A 244 -1.67 -11.60 3.24
N SER A 245 -0.36 -11.67 2.96
CA SER A 245 0.20 -11.42 1.62
C SER A 245 0.17 -12.66 0.73
N GLY A 246 -0.03 -13.84 1.32
CA GLY A 246 -0.03 -15.11 0.60
C GLY A 246 -1.18 -15.27 -0.39
N ASN A 247 -1.05 -16.29 -1.24
CA ASN A 247 -2.13 -16.68 -2.14
C ASN A 247 -3.29 -17.28 -1.35
N LEU A 248 -4.51 -16.94 -1.71
CA LEU A 248 -5.74 -17.53 -1.14
C LEU A 248 -6.08 -18.79 -1.95
N HIS A 249 -5.86 -19.95 -1.36
CA HIS A 249 -6.27 -21.25 -1.90
C HIS A 249 -7.67 -21.63 -1.45
#